data_4f4ed1894d05650310828331132904e2
#
_entry.id   4f4ed1894d05650310828331132904e2
#
_cell.length_a   1.000
_cell.length_b   1.000
_cell.length_c   1.000
_cell.angle_alpha   90.00
_cell.angle_beta   90.00
_cell.angle_gamma   90.00
#
_symmetry.space_group_name_H-M   'P 1'
#
loop_
_entity.id
_entity.type
_entity.pdbx_description
1 polymer ?
#
loop_
_entity_poly.entity_id
_entity_poly.type
_entity_poly.pdbx_seq_one_letter_code
_entity_poly.pdbx_strand_id
1 'polypeptide(L)'
;MNIDVDWVLALDDERKQLQFSIDQAKAEQKQLASQQDYEGAKNLKVKIQELETQHTEISAQLEKMLLKMPNTSLDPKIPVGKDDSENVVAEVFWEIPQFWFEPQSHIDLMKKLDLVDFERGVKIGGARSYFLKWDGMLLEQAVLQYTLKKLVERGFTPLQVPNIVNPECLMGTGYFPGGEEDAYWMERDNQWL
;
A
#
# COMPACT_ATOMS: atom_id res chain seq x y z
N MET A 1 7.68 15.21 -2.87
CA MET A 1 8.73 14.75 -1.93
C MET A 1 10.02 14.65 -2.74
N ASN A 2 11.09 15.34 -2.31
CA ASN A 2 12.36 15.30 -3.04
C ASN A 2 13.24 14.25 -2.36
N ILE A 3 13.51 13.14 -3.05
CA ILE A 3 14.36 12.07 -2.56
C ILE A 3 15.73 12.27 -3.18
N ASP A 4 16.76 12.32 -2.35
CA ASP A 4 18.14 12.38 -2.78
C ASP A 4 18.60 10.98 -3.20
N VAL A 5 18.66 10.77 -4.51
CA VAL A 5 19.02 9.47 -5.10
C VAL A 5 20.49 9.13 -4.81
N ASP A 6 21.38 10.13 -4.80
CA ASP A 6 22.80 9.90 -4.53
C ASP A 6 23.01 9.42 -3.09
N TRP A 7 22.23 9.95 -2.15
CA TRP A 7 22.25 9.46 -0.76
C TRP A 7 21.74 8.03 -0.64
N VAL A 8 20.68 7.65 -1.36
CA VAL A 8 20.16 6.28 -1.38
C VAL A 8 21.20 5.30 -1.94
N LEU A 9 21.89 5.69 -3.02
CA LEU A 9 22.98 4.88 -3.60
C LEU A 9 24.15 4.73 -2.62
N ALA A 10 24.51 5.80 -1.91
CA ALA A 10 25.57 5.75 -0.89
C ALA A 10 25.23 4.80 0.25
N LEU A 11 23.98 4.80 0.73
CA LEU A 11 23.50 3.84 1.75
C LEU A 11 23.56 2.39 1.27
N ASP A 12 23.19 2.12 0.01
CA ASP A 12 23.27 0.76 -0.54
C ASP A 12 24.72 0.29 -0.69
N ASP A 13 25.62 1.17 -1.09
CA ASP A 13 27.05 0.85 -1.18
C ASP A 13 27.66 0.59 0.21
N GLU A 14 27.30 1.38 1.23
CA GLU A 14 27.71 1.14 2.61
C GLU A 14 27.18 -0.20 3.13
N ARG A 15 25.92 -0.52 2.89
CA ARG A 15 25.32 -1.81 3.22
C ARG A 15 26.08 -2.98 2.60
N LYS A 16 26.43 -2.87 1.31
CA LYS A 16 27.22 -3.89 0.60
C LYS A 16 28.61 -4.06 1.19
N GLN A 17 29.27 -2.96 1.55
CA GLN A 17 30.61 -3.01 2.18
C GLN A 17 30.56 -3.66 3.57
N LEU A 18 29.53 -3.36 4.36
CA LEU A 18 29.32 -3.99 5.66
C LEU A 18 29.05 -5.50 5.49
N GLN A 19 28.21 -5.90 4.54
CA GLN A 19 27.94 -7.31 4.24
C GLN A 19 29.23 -8.05 3.86
N PHE A 20 30.05 -7.46 2.98
CA PHE A 20 31.34 -8.04 2.61
C PHE A 20 32.29 -8.19 3.81
N SER A 21 32.36 -7.17 4.68
CA SER A 21 33.16 -7.22 5.90
C SER A 21 32.69 -8.29 6.88
N ILE A 22 31.37 -8.48 7.02
CA ILE A 22 30.78 -9.54 7.82
C ILE A 22 31.16 -10.92 7.28
N ASP A 23 31.07 -11.11 5.96
CA ASP A 23 31.38 -12.40 5.32
C ASP A 23 32.86 -12.75 5.46
N GLN A 24 33.75 -11.76 5.31
CA GLN A 24 35.18 -11.94 5.56
C GLN A 24 35.47 -12.29 7.02
N ALA A 25 34.90 -11.55 7.97
CA ALA A 25 35.10 -11.82 9.38
C ALA A 25 34.56 -13.21 9.82
N LYS A 26 33.43 -13.63 9.26
CA LYS A 26 32.90 -14.98 9.47
C LYS A 26 33.80 -16.09 8.88
N ALA A 27 34.38 -15.84 7.71
CA ALA A 27 35.35 -16.79 7.10
C ALA A 27 36.62 -16.92 7.95
N GLU A 28 37.19 -15.77 8.40
CA GLU A 28 38.35 -15.73 9.28
C GLU A 28 38.06 -16.39 10.63
N GLN A 29 36.90 -16.16 11.22
CA GLN A 29 36.48 -16.81 12.47
C GLN A 29 36.45 -18.33 12.33
N LYS A 30 35.93 -18.86 11.23
CA LYS A 30 35.92 -20.30 10.94
C LYS A 30 37.36 -20.86 10.81
N GLN A 31 38.25 -20.09 10.18
CA GLN A 31 39.66 -20.50 10.03
C GLN A 31 40.38 -20.54 11.39
N LEU A 32 40.23 -19.51 12.23
CA LEU A 32 40.82 -19.49 13.58
C LEU A 32 40.27 -20.64 14.45
N ALA A 33 38.96 -20.89 14.38
CA ALA A 33 38.36 -22.01 15.08
C ALA A 33 38.93 -23.37 14.63
N SER A 34 39.22 -23.57 13.34
CA SER A 34 39.87 -24.79 12.83
C SER A 34 41.32 -24.91 13.28
N GLN A 35 42.01 -23.80 13.57
CA GLN A 35 43.36 -23.74 14.10
C GLN A 35 43.41 -23.82 15.65
N GLN A 36 42.26 -24.00 16.30
CA GLN A 36 42.09 -24.03 17.77
C GLN A 36 42.45 -22.71 18.47
N ASP A 37 42.49 -21.60 17.75
CA ASP A 37 42.61 -20.25 18.33
C ASP A 37 41.21 -19.75 18.76
N TYR A 38 40.81 -20.18 19.92
CA TYR A 38 39.49 -19.83 20.49
C TYR A 38 39.41 -18.38 20.96
N GLU A 39 40.54 -17.77 21.35
CA GLU A 39 40.57 -16.40 21.81
C GLU A 39 40.40 -15.41 20.62
N GLY A 40 41.14 -15.64 19.54
CA GLY A 40 40.99 -14.93 18.28
C GLY A 40 39.58 -15.04 17.70
N ALA A 41 39.02 -16.28 17.69
CA ALA A 41 37.66 -16.51 17.22
C ALA A 41 36.59 -15.82 18.10
N LYS A 42 36.82 -15.69 19.42
CA LYS A 42 35.93 -14.96 20.35
C LYS A 42 35.96 -13.47 20.10
N ASN A 43 37.14 -12.88 19.86
CA ASN A 43 37.29 -11.45 19.56
C ASN A 43 36.61 -11.11 18.22
N LEU A 44 36.76 -11.95 17.20
CA LEU A 44 36.04 -11.78 15.93
C LEU A 44 34.53 -11.88 16.07
N LYS A 45 34.03 -12.71 16.99
CA LYS A 45 32.57 -12.80 17.26
C LYS A 45 32.01 -11.45 17.72
N VAL A 46 32.71 -10.71 18.58
CA VAL A 46 32.27 -9.38 19.02
C VAL A 46 32.27 -8.42 17.83
N LYS A 47 33.33 -8.40 17.03
CA LYS A 47 33.41 -7.56 15.82
C LYS A 47 32.30 -7.88 14.80
N ILE A 48 32.01 -9.15 14.59
CA ILE A 48 30.90 -9.56 13.71
C ILE A 48 29.58 -9.04 14.23
N GLN A 49 29.32 -9.10 15.52
CA GLN A 49 28.09 -8.61 16.14
C GLN A 49 27.92 -7.11 15.98
N GLU A 50 29.02 -6.33 16.11
CA GLU A 50 29.01 -4.89 15.86
C GLU A 50 28.70 -4.58 14.38
N LEU A 51 29.35 -5.26 13.45
CA LEU A 51 29.11 -5.11 12.00
C LEU A 51 27.67 -5.50 11.61
N GLU A 52 27.13 -6.59 12.18
CA GLU A 52 25.75 -7.01 11.97
C GLU A 52 24.74 -5.98 12.49
N THR A 53 25.03 -5.33 13.62
CA THR A 53 24.21 -4.25 14.15
C THR A 53 24.20 -3.06 13.18
N GLN A 54 25.36 -2.61 12.74
CA GLN A 54 25.48 -1.52 11.76
C GLN A 54 24.78 -1.85 10.44
N HIS A 55 24.99 -3.07 9.92
CA HIS A 55 24.32 -3.54 8.72
C HIS A 55 22.80 -3.53 8.85
N THR A 56 22.26 -3.92 10.00
CA THR A 56 20.82 -3.90 10.28
C THR A 56 20.28 -2.47 10.30
N GLU A 57 20.99 -1.54 10.93
CA GLU A 57 20.61 -0.12 10.97
C GLU A 57 20.59 0.52 9.58
N ILE A 58 21.65 0.33 8.80
CA ILE A 58 21.75 0.85 7.43
C ILE A 58 20.69 0.21 6.52
N SER A 59 20.46 -1.11 6.66
CA SER A 59 19.42 -1.81 5.89
C SER A 59 18.03 -1.25 6.18
N ALA A 60 17.71 -0.98 7.44
CA ALA A 60 16.42 -0.40 7.82
C ALA A 60 16.25 1.04 7.31
N GLN A 61 17.33 1.84 7.30
CA GLN A 61 17.30 3.18 6.71
C GLN A 61 17.09 3.13 5.20
N LEU A 62 17.82 2.26 4.50
CA LEU A 62 17.69 2.06 3.06
C LEU A 62 16.26 1.62 2.68
N GLU A 63 15.71 0.61 3.36
CA GLU A 63 14.36 0.12 3.14
C GLU A 63 13.33 1.25 3.30
N LYS A 64 13.43 2.03 4.38
CA LYS A 64 12.53 3.17 4.61
C LYS A 64 12.61 4.23 3.50
N MET A 65 13.77 4.40 2.88
CA MET A 65 13.93 5.32 1.75
C MET A 65 13.38 4.74 0.46
N LEU A 66 13.65 3.46 0.18
CA LEU A 66 13.15 2.77 -1.01
C LEU A 66 11.62 2.71 -1.04
N LEU A 67 10.97 2.47 0.09
CA LEU A 67 9.50 2.49 0.20
C LEU A 67 8.88 3.85 -0.15
N LYS A 68 9.65 4.94 -0.02
CA LYS A 68 9.20 6.30 -0.37
C LYS A 68 9.54 6.69 -1.80
N MET A 69 10.35 5.91 -2.50
CA MET A 69 10.72 6.21 -3.88
C MET A 69 9.52 5.99 -4.81
N PRO A 70 9.15 7.01 -5.60
CA PRO A 70 8.13 6.82 -6.63
C PRO A 70 8.63 5.85 -7.69
N ASN A 71 7.71 5.06 -8.24
CA ASN A 71 8.04 4.20 -9.37
C ASN A 71 8.37 5.07 -10.60
N THR A 72 9.27 4.60 -11.44
CA THR A 72 9.62 5.31 -12.69
C THR A 72 8.47 5.22 -13.69
N SER A 73 8.26 6.28 -14.46
CA SER A 73 7.35 6.23 -15.60
C SER A 73 7.81 5.15 -16.58
N LEU A 74 6.91 4.24 -16.94
CA LEU A 74 7.18 3.16 -17.87
C LEU A 74 7.32 3.64 -19.32
N ASP A 75 6.65 4.74 -19.67
CA ASP A 75 6.69 5.33 -21.00
C ASP A 75 6.99 6.83 -20.90
N PRO A 76 8.15 7.29 -21.41
CA PRO A 76 8.52 8.71 -21.40
C PRO A 76 7.62 9.57 -22.31
N LYS A 77 6.76 8.95 -23.13
CA LYS A 77 5.79 9.65 -23.96
C LYS A 77 4.50 10.00 -23.21
N ILE A 78 4.28 9.42 -22.03
CA ILE A 78 3.12 9.78 -21.21
C ILE A 78 3.33 11.21 -20.69
N PRO A 79 2.44 12.15 -21.06
CA PRO A 79 2.55 13.51 -20.56
C PRO A 79 2.38 13.52 -19.05
N VAL A 80 3.28 14.23 -18.36
CA VAL A 80 3.23 14.42 -16.91
C VAL A 80 2.55 15.75 -16.64
N GLY A 81 1.32 15.69 -16.13
CA GLY A 81 0.56 16.86 -15.66
C GLY A 81 0.85 17.18 -14.19
N LYS A 82 0.56 18.40 -13.77
CA LYS A 82 0.65 18.82 -12.36
C LYS A 82 -0.53 18.31 -11.54
N ASP A 83 -1.68 18.26 -12.16
CA ASP A 83 -2.94 17.80 -11.56
C ASP A 83 -3.92 17.32 -12.65
N ASP A 84 -5.10 16.91 -12.23
CA ASP A 84 -6.13 16.35 -13.12
C ASP A 84 -6.61 17.30 -14.23
N SER A 85 -6.41 18.61 -14.07
CA SER A 85 -6.80 19.60 -15.11
C SER A 85 -5.93 19.52 -16.37
N GLU A 86 -4.73 18.95 -16.25
CA GLU A 86 -3.79 18.75 -17.36
C GLU A 86 -3.94 17.38 -18.02
N ASN A 87 -4.90 16.56 -17.58
CA ASN A 87 -5.13 15.24 -18.18
C ASN A 87 -5.55 15.36 -19.65
N VAL A 88 -4.91 14.58 -20.49
CA VAL A 88 -5.20 14.51 -21.93
C VAL A 88 -6.22 13.43 -22.19
N VAL A 89 -7.33 13.79 -22.84
CA VAL A 89 -8.34 12.82 -23.27
C VAL A 89 -7.74 11.94 -24.39
N ALA A 90 -7.49 10.69 -24.09
CA ALA A 90 -6.91 9.73 -25.05
C ALA A 90 -7.96 9.24 -26.06
N GLU A 91 -9.16 8.98 -25.60
CA GLU A 91 -10.23 8.46 -26.44
C GLU A 91 -11.60 8.78 -25.83
N VAL A 92 -12.59 9.05 -26.67
CA VAL A 92 -13.98 9.27 -26.25
C VAL A 92 -14.84 8.17 -26.87
N PHE A 93 -15.50 7.39 -26.02
CA PHE A 93 -16.47 6.38 -26.43
C PHE A 93 -17.87 6.92 -26.15
N TRP A 94 -18.73 6.75 -27.15
CA TRP A 94 -20.14 7.16 -27.13
C TRP A 94 -20.38 8.69 -27.07
N GLU A 95 -21.47 9.05 -27.68
CA GLU A 95 -22.00 10.42 -27.54
C GLU A 95 -22.78 10.52 -26.23
N ILE A 96 -22.64 11.65 -25.54
CA ILE A 96 -23.42 11.95 -24.33
C ILE A 96 -24.90 12.01 -24.74
N PRO A 97 -25.79 11.17 -24.19
CA PRO A 97 -27.19 11.20 -24.54
C PRO A 97 -27.83 12.52 -24.19
N GLN A 98 -28.53 13.11 -25.14
CA GLN A 98 -29.33 14.30 -24.89
C GLN A 98 -30.74 13.90 -24.47
N PHE A 99 -31.13 14.27 -23.27
CA PHE A 99 -32.48 14.01 -22.76
C PHE A 99 -33.42 15.16 -23.15
N TRP A 100 -34.66 14.83 -23.50
CA TRP A 100 -35.74 15.80 -23.74
C TRP A 100 -36.35 16.37 -22.46
N PHE A 101 -35.90 15.90 -21.28
CA PHE A 101 -36.27 16.29 -19.94
C PHE A 101 -35.03 16.67 -19.12
N GLU A 102 -35.21 17.41 -18.04
CA GLU A 102 -34.13 17.75 -17.12
C GLU A 102 -33.80 16.53 -16.24
N PRO A 103 -32.59 15.96 -16.31
CA PRO A 103 -32.21 14.81 -15.51
C PRO A 103 -32.05 15.18 -14.04
N GLN A 104 -32.59 14.36 -13.15
CA GLN A 104 -32.45 14.52 -11.71
C GLN A 104 -31.15 13.85 -11.22
N SER A 105 -30.56 14.38 -10.14
CA SER A 105 -29.41 13.74 -9.50
C SER A 105 -29.79 12.38 -8.90
N HIS A 106 -28.83 11.48 -8.77
CA HIS A 106 -29.06 10.20 -8.08
C HIS A 106 -29.54 10.38 -6.64
N ILE A 107 -29.08 11.41 -5.93
CA ILE A 107 -29.51 11.75 -4.57
C ILE A 107 -30.99 12.12 -4.54
N ASP A 108 -31.44 12.95 -5.48
CA ASP A 108 -32.85 13.38 -5.55
C ASP A 108 -33.76 12.20 -5.93
N LEU A 109 -33.31 11.35 -6.87
CA LEU A 109 -34.02 10.14 -7.23
C LEU A 109 -34.16 9.17 -6.04
N MET A 110 -33.06 8.94 -5.30
CA MET A 110 -33.08 8.07 -4.12
C MET A 110 -34.02 8.60 -3.01
N LYS A 111 -34.02 9.91 -2.79
CA LYS A 111 -34.96 10.53 -1.84
C LYS A 111 -36.40 10.43 -2.31
N LYS A 112 -36.66 10.75 -3.59
CA LYS A 112 -38.00 10.70 -4.18
C LYS A 112 -38.63 9.31 -4.16
N LEU A 113 -37.80 8.28 -4.33
CA LEU A 113 -38.20 6.88 -4.35
C LEU A 113 -38.10 6.21 -2.95
N ASP A 114 -37.78 6.97 -1.90
CA ASP A 114 -37.60 6.49 -0.52
C ASP A 114 -36.56 5.34 -0.39
N LEU A 115 -35.49 5.39 -1.18
CA LEU A 115 -34.45 4.36 -1.21
C LEU A 115 -33.31 4.62 -0.21
N VAL A 116 -33.28 5.79 0.44
CA VAL A 116 -32.17 6.22 1.30
C VAL A 116 -32.66 7.01 2.50
N ASP A 117 -31.96 6.86 3.62
CA ASP A 117 -32.12 7.70 4.83
C ASP A 117 -30.76 8.30 5.19
N PHE A 118 -30.55 9.54 4.82
CA PHE A 118 -29.34 10.28 5.16
C PHE A 118 -29.34 10.78 6.59
N GLU A 119 -30.49 11.19 7.11
CA GLU A 119 -30.59 11.78 8.45
C GLU A 119 -30.15 10.79 9.53
N ARG A 120 -30.69 9.58 9.51
CA ARG A 120 -30.29 8.54 10.46
C ARG A 120 -28.88 8.03 10.19
N GLY A 121 -28.46 7.93 8.93
CA GLY A 121 -27.11 7.54 8.57
C GLY A 121 -26.08 8.48 9.18
N VAL A 122 -26.23 9.78 8.97
CA VAL A 122 -25.34 10.82 9.51
C VAL A 122 -25.33 10.84 11.04
N LYS A 123 -26.50 10.60 11.67
CA LYS A 123 -26.60 10.54 13.13
C LYS A 123 -25.75 9.42 13.74
N ILE A 124 -25.59 8.31 13.03
CA ILE A 124 -24.85 7.13 13.52
C ILE A 124 -23.38 7.15 13.09
N GLY A 125 -23.12 7.44 11.83
CA GLY A 125 -21.79 7.31 11.23
C GLY A 125 -21.06 8.63 10.92
N GLY A 126 -21.70 9.77 11.17
CA GLY A 126 -21.15 11.08 10.82
C GLY A 126 -21.35 11.45 9.34
N ALA A 127 -20.63 12.43 8.87
CA ALA A 127 -20.73 12.93 7.48
C ALA A 127 -20.52 11.81 6.46
N ARG A 128 -21.27 11.87 5.35
CA ARG A 128 -21.24 10.90 4.24
C ARG A 128 -21.80 9.51 4.56
N SER A 129 -22.37 9.29 5.76
CA SER A 129 -23.05 8.05 6.11
C SER A 129 -24.52 8.10 5.69
N TYR A 130 -25.05 6.94 5.29
CA TYR A 130 -26.45 6.80 4.87
C TYR A 130 -26.94 5.37 5.13
N PHE A 131 -28.25 5.20 5.19
CA PHE A 131 -28.88 3.88 5.14
C PHE A 131 -29.57 3.70 3.80
N LEU A 132 -29.30 2.59 3.13
CA LEU A 132 -30.13 2.15 2.02
C LEU A 132 -31.38 1.46 2.56
N LYS A 133 -32.49 1.69 1.90
CA LYS A 133 -33.81 1.18 2.28
C LYS A 133 -34.41 0.40 1.13
N TRP A 134 -35.18 -0.63 1.46
CA TRP A 134 -36.00 -1.37 0.51
C TRP A 134 -35.27 -1.72 -0.80
N ASP A 135 -35.81 -1.29 -1.93
CA ASP A 135 -35.24 -1.56 -3.25
C ASP A 135 -33.84 -0.96 -3.45
N GLY A 136 -33.47 0.10 -2.71
CA GLY A 136 -32.12 0.65 -2.74
C GLY A 136 -31.07 -0.34 -2.20
N MET A 137 -31.38 -0.99 -1.08
CA MET A 137 -30.53 -2.04 -0.52
C MET A 137 -30.51 -3.29 -1.40
N LEU A 138 -31.67 -3.70 -1.93
CA LEU A 138 -31.75 -4.83 -2.82
C LEU A 138 -30.98 -4.61 -4.13
N LEU A 139 -31.01 -3.39 -4.67
CA LEU A 139 -30.26 -3.02 -5.86
C LEU A 139 -28.75 -3.09 -5.63
N GLU A 140 -28.26 -2.55 -4.49
CA GLU A 140 -26.86 -2.67 -4.12
C GLU A 140 -26.40 -4.13 -4.07
N GLN A 141 -27.16 -4.99 -3.37
CA GLN A 141 -26.87 -6.42 -3.30
C GLN A 141 -26.92 -7.11 -4.65
N ALA A 142 -27.85 -6.74 -5.52
CA ALA A 142 -27.95 -7.28 -6.87
C ALA A 142 -26.71 -6.94 -7.71
N VAL A 143 -26.20 -5.72 -7.63
CA VAL A 143 -24.97 -5.30 -8.32
C VAL A 143 -23.75 -6.06 -7.80
N LEU A 144 -23.61 -6.22 -6.49
CA LEU A 144 -22.52 -6.99 -5.89
C LEU A 144 -22.57 -8.47 -6.32
N GLN A 145 -23.75 -9.09 -6.27
CA GLN A 145 -23.93 -10.49 -6.70
C GLN A 145 -23.70 -10.67 -8.20
N TYR A 146 -24.14 -9.72 -9.02
CA TYR A 146 -23.88 -9.75 -10.46
C TYR A 146 -22.37 -9.71 -10.75
N THR A 147 -21.66 -8.80 -10.08
CA THR A 147 -20.20 -8.66 -10.23
C THR A 147 -19.47 -9.93 -9.80
N LEU A 148 -19.81 -10.46 -8.62
CA LEU A 148 -19.24 -11.70 -8.11
C LEU A 148 -19.45 -12.87 -9.10
N LYS A 149 -20.67 -13.04 -9.59
CA LYS A 149 -21.00 -14.08 -10.56
C LYS A 149 -20.18 -13.93 -11.84
N LYS A 150 -20.08 -12.71 -12.38
CA LYS A 150 -19.30 -12.43 -13.60
C LYS A 150 -17.80 -12.70 -13.44
N LEU A 151 -17.23 -12.41 -12.29
CA LEU A 151 -15.82 -12.69 -12.02
C LEU A 151 -15.58 -14.20 -11.86
N VAL A 152 -16.47 -14.92 -11.17
CA VAL A 152 -16.38 -16.39 -11.06
C VAL A 152 -16.51 -17.06 -12.43
N GLU A 153 -17.44 -16.63 -13.29
CA GLU A 153 -17.58 -17.12 -14.67
C GLU A 153 -16.30 -16.88 -15.50
N ARG A 154 -15.51 -15.87 -15.17
CA ARG A 154 -14.20 -15.58 -15.80
C ARG A 154 -13.02 -16.33 -15.18
N GLY A 155 -13.26 -17.22 -14.22
CA GLY A 155 -12.25 -18.05 -13.59
C GLY A 155 -11.57 -17.44 -12.36
N PHE A 156 -12.07 -16.31 -11.82
CA PHE A 156 -11.58 -15.77 -10.54
C PHE A 156 -12.09 -16.59 -9.37
N THR A 157 -11.24 -16.83 -8.40
CA THR A 157 -11.62 -17.48 -7.13
C THR A 157 -12.11 -16.44 -6.13
N PRO A 158 -13.36 -16.51 -5.65
CA PRO A 158 -13.86 -15.60 -4.64
C PRO A 158 -13.22 -15.89 -3.29
N LEU A 159 -12.83 -14.85 -2.56
CA LEU A 159 -12.25 -14.95 -1.23
C LEU A 159 -13.00 -14.04 -0.25
N GLN A 160 -13.28 -14.55 0.93
CA GLN A 160 -13.68 -13.77 2.08
C GLN A 160 -12.44 -13.50 2.92
N VAL A 161 -12.05 -12.24 3.02
CA VAL A 161 -10.84 -11.83 3.73
C VAL A 161 -11.18 -11.06 5.01
N PRO A 162 -10.29 -11.04 6.02
CA PRO A 162 -10.43 -10.16 7.19
C PRO A 162 -10.43 -8.68 6.78
N ASN A 163 -11.24 -7.87 7.46
CA ASN A 163 -11.21 -6.42 7.27
C ASN A 163 -10.12 -5.74 8.10
N ILE A 164 -9.66 -6.42 9.16
CA ILE A 164 -8.61 -5.95 10.06
C ILE A 164 -7.34 -6.71 9.71
N VAL A 165 -6.27 -5.98 9.43
CA VAL A 165 -5.03 -6.53 8.88
C VAL A 165 -3.80 -6.05 9.64
N ASN A 166 -2.71 -6.79 9.53
CA ASN A 166 -1.42 -6.40 10.05
C ASN A 166 -0.77 -5.31 9.17
N PRO A 167 0.13 -4.47 9.74
CA PRO A 167 0.78 -3.38 9.00
C PRO A 167 1.49 -3.85 7.72
N GLU A 168 2.08 -5.04 7.74
CA GLU A 168 2.81 -5.62 6.61
C GLU A 168 1.92 -5.84 5.38
N CYS A 169 0.62 -6.09 5.59
CA CYS A 169 -0.34 -6.22 4.47
C CYS A 169 -0.53 -4.90 3.73
N LEU A 170 -0.59 -3.79 4.47
CA LEU A 170 -0.74 -2.44 3.90
C LEU A 170 0.55 -1.98 3.22
N MET A 171 1.72 -2.36 3.75
CA MET A 171 3.01 -2.15 3.09
C MET A 171 3.13 -2.98 1.81
N GLY A 172 2.73 -4.25 1.84
CA GLY A 172 2.80 -5.15 0.69
C GLY A 172 1.91 -4.75 -0.47
N THR A 173 0.81 -4.04 -0.21
CA THR A 173 -0.09 -3.49 -1.23
C THR A 173 0.29 -2.07 -1.68
N GLY A 174 1.33 -1.47 -1.08
CA GLY A 174 1.77 -0.11 -1.38
C GLY A 174 0.85 0.99 -0.82
N TYR A 175 -0.06 0.64 0.10
CA TYR A 175 -0.88 1.63 0.79
C TYR A 175 -0.05 2.40 1.81
N PHE A 176 0.88 1.72 2.48
CA PHE A 176 1.91 2.34 3.31
C PHE A 176 3.29 2.32 2.60
N PRO A 177 4.13 3.34 2.82
CA PRO A 177 3.88 4.58 3.54
C PRO A 177 3.04 5.59 2.74
N GLY A 178 2.25 6.41 3.46
CA GLY A 178 1.52 7.55 2.89
C GLY A 178 0.01 7.50 3.03
N GLY A 179 -0.57 6.34 3.34
CA GLY A 179 -1.99 6.14 3.58
C GLY A 179 -2.40 6.04 5.05
N GLU A 180 -1.48 6.31 5.97
CA GLU A 180 -1.71 6.13 7.41
C GLU A 180 -2.82 7.03 7.96
N GLU A 181 -2.98 8.24 7.41
CA GLU A 181 -4.02 9.19 7.83
C GLU A 181 -5.43 8.76 7.39
N ASP A 182 -5.52 7.90 6.38
CA ASP A 182 -6.79 7.41 5.83
C ASP A 182 -7.21 6.05 6.42
N ALA A 183 -6.38 5.45 7.27
CA ALA A 183 -6.63 4.16 7.90
C ALA A 183 -6.92 4.29 9.40
N TYR A 184 -7.72 3.38 9.94
CA TYR A 184 -8.03 3.35 11.36
C TYR A 184 -7.06 2.44 12.10
N TRP A 185 -6.22 3.04 12.94
CA TRP A 185 -5.28 2.35 13.80
C TRP A 185 -5.92 1.80 15.07
N MET A 186 -5.76 0.50 15.31
CA MET A 186 -6.17 -0.18 16.53
C MET A 186 -4.95 -0.47 17.39
N GLU A 187 -4.63 0.47 18.28
CA GLU A 187 -3.41 0.44 19.10
C GLU A 187 -3.27 -0.85 19.92
N ARG A 188 -4.37 -1.33 20.52
CA ARG A 188 -4.37 -2.52 21.38
C ARG A 188 -3.86 -3.77 20.66
N ASP A 189 -4.24 -3.94 19.41
CA ASP A 189 -4.00 -5.18 18.66
C ASP A 189 -2.88 -5.01 17.62
N ASN A 190 -2.32 -3.79 17.49
CA ASN A 190 -1.34 -3.41 16.47
C ASN A 190 -1.84 -3.73 15.04
N GLN A 191 -3.10 -3.41 14.78
CA GLN A 191 -3.77 -3.72 13.51
C GLN A 191 -4.46 -2.49 12.93
N TRP A 192 -4.83 -2.59 11.66
CA TRP A 192 -5.44 -1.52 10.88
C TRP A 192 -6.74 -1.97 10.21
N LEU A 193 -7.69 -1.04 10.05
CA LEU A 193 -8.94 -1.20 9.31
C LEU A 193 -8.92 -0.26 8.11
#